data_3b451cdf3477d065115171bf9b7b5405
#
_entry.id   3b451cdf3477d065115171bf9b7b5405
#
_cell.length_a   1.000
_cell.length_b   1.000
_cell.length_c   1.000
_cell.angle_alpha   90.00
_cell.angle_beta   90.00
_cell.angle_gamma   90.00
#
_symmetry.space_group_name_H-M   'P 1'
#
loop_
_entity.id
_entity.type
_entity.pdbx_description
1 polymer ?
#
loop_
_entity_poly.entity_id
_entity_poly.type
_entity_poly.pdbx_seq_one_letter_code
_entity_poly.pdbx_strand_id
1 'polypeptide(L)'
;MTNRIPKISASKQICIVCEGNEEYKYLERLNELHVWNSLYAIRLDNAEGNGNIVARYQDNYQNGTYDAVFVFCDTEKKPHEQYKDIKTKINNIHGSDVAKYVVIFANPCTMQIILKHWTEQNIKSPAKPVNAPLIEKCTNVVKYKGRKDQIKEIMNKITINSYKTMKDRVRQMSSDDKVCGSTNFFELLRNLESADDKWIDDLNDKLVE
;
A
#
# COMPACT_ATOMS: atom_id res chain seq x y z
N MET A 1 -10.84 -22.50 41.23
CA MET A 1 -10.58 -22.22 39.79
C MET A 1 -10.61 -20.73 39.62
N THR A 2 -9.45 -20.10 39.46
CA THR A 2 -9.35 -18.66 39.24
C THR A 2 -9.66 -18.37 37.77
N ASN A 3 -10.82 -17.79 37.50
CA ASN A 3 -11.18 -17.24 36.19
C ASN A 3 -10.16 -16.12 35.85
N ARG A 4 -9.10 -16.45 35.13
CA ARG A 4 -8.26 -15.41 34.52
C ARG A 4 -9.06 -14.77 33.39
N ILE A 5 -9.44 -13.53 33.59
CA ILE A 5 -9.93 -12.68 32.50
C ILE A 5 -8.87 -12.69 31.40
N PRO A 6 -9.19 -13.06 30.15
CA PRO A 6 -8.22 -13.00 29.06
C PRO A 6 -7.65 -11.58 29.00
N LYS A 7 -6.33 -11.42 28.97
CA LYS A 7 -5.70 -10.14 28.66
C LYS A 7 -6.19 -9.75 27.25
N ILE A 8 -7.01 -8.71 27.16
CA ILE A 8 -7.28 -8.04 25.90
C ILE A 8 -5.94 -7.37 25.53
N SER A 9 -5.18 -7.98 24.62
CA SER A 9 -4.03 -7.30 24.06
C SER A 9 -4.58 -6.15 23.20
N ALA A 10 -4.12 -4.92 23.45
CA ALA A 10 -4.43 -3.80 22.60
C ALA A 10 -3.93 -4.14 21.16
N SER A 11 -4.76 -3.89 20.15
CA SER A 11 -4.35 -4.06 18.76
C SER A 11 -3.23 -3.09 18.43
N LYS A 12 -2.25 -3.53 17.64
CA LYS A 12 -1.19 -2.67 17.10
C LYS A 12 -1.78 -1.68 16.12
N GLN A 13 -1.47 -0.42 16.29
CA GLN A 13 -1.99 0.66 15.47
C GLN A 13 -1.06 0.92 14.29
N ILE A 14 -1.53 0.67 13.08
CA ILE A 14 -0.76 0.87 11.85
C ILE A 14 -1.39 1.99 11.04
N CYS A 15 -0.58 2.99 10.66
CA CYS A 15 -1.02 4.04 9.73
C CYS A 15 -0.43 3.80 8.35
N ILE A 16 -1.24 3.95 7.30
CA ILE A 16 -0.78 3.94 5.91
C ILE A 16 -1.22 5.23 5.24
N VAL A 17 -0.25 6.09 4.93
CA VAL A 17 -0.45 7.32 4.17
C VAL A 17 -0.54 6.96 2.70
N CYS A 18 -1.71 7.13 2.11
CA CYS A 18 -2.02 6.85 0.71
C CYS A 18 -1.81 8.11 -0.13
N GLU A 19 -1.19 7.98 -1.31
CA GLU A 19 -1.00 9.11 -2.22
C GLU A 19 -2.34 9.76 -2.61
N GLY A 20 -3.31 8.93 -2.99
CA GLY A 20 -4.60 9.39 -3.46
C GLY A 20 -5.73 8.38 -3.31
N ASN A 21 -6.78 8.59 -4.11
CA ASN A 21 -8.00 7.79 -3.99
C ASN A 21 -7.85 6.33 -4.46
N GLU A 22 -6.95 6.02 -5.39
CA GLU A 22 -6.76 4.65 -5.88
C GLU A 22 -6.16 3.77 -4.76
N GLU A 23 -5.07 4.23 -4.12
CA GLU A 23 -4.40 3.57 -3.00
C GLU A 23 -5.34 3.44 -1.80
N TYR A 24 -5.96 4.56 -1.42
CA TYR A 24 -6.87 4.62 -0.28
C TYR A 24 -8.04 3.64 -0.43
N LYS A 25 -8.77 3.70 -1.55
CA LYS A 25 -9.93 2.84 -1.79
C LYS A 25 -9.55 1.38 -1.97
N TYR A 26 -8.37 1.11 -2.48
CA TYR A 26 -7.86 -0.24 -2.59
C TYR A 26 -7.60 -0.86 -1.20
N LEU A 27 -6.85 -0.16 -0.35
CA LEU A 27 -6.59 -0.64 1.02
C LEU A 27 -7.88 -0.67 1.88
N GLU A 28 -8.78 0.31 1.71
CA GLU A 28 -10.10 0.29 2.35
C GLU A 28 -10.85 -0.98 1.98
N ARG A 29 -10.84 -1.36 0.69
CA ARG A 29 -11.47 -2.61 0.24
C ARG A 29 -10.83 -3.86 0.83
N LEU A 30 -9.51 -3.92 0.93
CA LEU A 30 -8.83 -5.03 1.58
C LEU A 30 -9.17 -5.11 3.07
N ASN A 31 -9.30 -3.98 3.75
CA ASN A 31 -9.73 -3.92 5.14
C ASN A 31 -11.19 -4.42 5.32
N GLU A 32 -12.11 -4.03 4.45
CA GLU A 32 -13.50 -4.55 4.42
C GLU A 32 -13.56 -6.08 4.22
N LEU A 33 -12.63 -6.62 3.46
CA LEU A 33 -12.52 -8.07 3.23
C LEU A 33 -11.85 -8.81 4.40
N HIS A 34 -11.44 -8.11 5.45
CA HIS A 34 -10.77 -8.65 6.62
C HIS A 34 -9.55 -9.53 6.27
N VAL A 35 -8.72 -9.08 5.31
CA VAL A 35 -7.54 -9.83 4.88
C VAL A 35 -6.38 -9.70 5.85
N TRP A 36 -6.38 -8.68 6.72
CA TRP A 36 -5.37 -8.46 7.75
C TRP A 36 -5.61 -9.29 9.00
N ASN A 37 -4.55 -9.60 9.72
CA ASN A 37 -4.68 -10.22 11.03
C ASN A 37 -5.35 -9.23 12.01
N SER A 38 -6.27 -9.75 12.86
CA SER A 38 -6.99 -8.94 13.86
C SER A 38 -6.08 -8.31 14.93
N LEU A 39 -4.81 -8.70 14.97
CA LEU A 39 -3.78 -8.05 15.77
C LEU A 39 -3.55 -6.58 15.37
N TYR A 40 -3.84 -6.22 14.13
CA TYR A 40 -3.57 -4.88 13.58
C TYR A 40 -4.86 -4.10 13.36
N ALA A 41 -4.89 -2.87 13.88
CA ALA A 41 -5.89 -1.85 13.56
C ALA A 41 -5.30 -0.90 12.51
N ILE A 42 -5.85 -0.94 11.28
CA ILE A 42 -5.31 -0.18 10.15
C ILE A 42 -6.03 1.15 10.03
N ARG A 43 -5.27 2.24 10.13
CA ARG A 43 -5.71 3.60 9.80
C ARG A 43 -5.18 4.00 8.44
N LEU A 44 -6.06 4.43 7.55
CA LEU A 44 -5.71 4.97 6.25
C LEU A 44 -5.78 6.51 6.30
N ASP A 45 -4.75 7.18 5.83
CA ASP A 45 -4.68 8.63 5.69
C ASP A 45 -4.50 8.98 4.21
N ASN A 46 -5.44 9.71 3.62
CA ASN A 46 -5.36 10.11 2.21
C ASN A 46 -4.64 11.46 2.10
N ALA A 47 -3.45 11.47 1.53
CA ALA A 47 -2.65 12.67 1.33
C ALA A 47 -3.24 13.63 0.28
N GLU A 48 -4.19 13.15 -0.54
CA GLU A 48 -4.81 13.94 -1.62
C GLU A 48 -3.80 14.50 -2.64
N GLY A 49 -2.72 13.75 -2.85
CA GLY A 49 -1.66 14.04 -3.84
C GLY A 49 -0.25 14.01 -3.28
N ASN A 50 0.72 13.83 -4.17
CA ASN A 50 2.14 13.63 -3.84
C ASN A 50 2.75 14.71 -2.94
N GLY A 51 2.30 15.97 -3.08
CA GLY A 51 2.85 17.11 -2.33
C GLY A 51 2.66 17.01 -0.81
N ASN A 52 1.66 16.27 -0.35
CA ASN A 52 1.29 16.17 1.06
C ASN A 52 1.80 14.89 1.74
N ILE A 53 2.27 13.89 0.98
CA ILE A 53 2.64 12.57 1.51
C ILE A 53 3.64 12.67 2.65
N VAL A 54 4.73 13.41 2.43
CA VAL A 54 5.83 13.51 3.40
C VAL A 54 5.38 14.23 4.68
N ALA A 55 4.60 15.31 4.56
CA ALA A 55 4.05 16.01 5.71
C ALA A 55 3.12 15.11 6.52
N ARG A 56 2.20 14.39 5.86
CA ARG A 56 1.32 13.42 6.53
C ARG A 56 2.10 12.28 7.19
N TYR A 57 3.13 11.75 6.50
CA TYR A 57 3.99 10.73 7.09
C TYR A 57 4.66 11.25 8.37
N GLN A 58 5.28 12.43 8.29
CA GLN A 58 5.97 13.05 9.43
C GLN A 58 5.02 13.31 10.59
N ASP A 59 3.86 13.89 10.33
CA ASP A 59 2.84 14.17 11.37
C ASP A 59 2.40 12.89 12.06
N ASN A 60 2.06 11.84 11.30
CA ASN A 60 1.62 10.56 11.85
C ASN A 60 2.74 9.82 12.60
N TYR A 61 3.99 9.92 12.13
CA TYR A 61 5.14 9.31 12.79
C TYR A 61 5.50 10.02 14.11
N GLN A 62 5.54 11.36 14.10
CA GLN A 62 5.97 12.14 15.27
C GLN A 62 4.94 12.20 16.39
N ASN A 63 3.65 12.03 16.12
CA ASN A 63 2.64 12.09 17.17
C ASN A 63 2.64 10.85 18.09
N GLY A 64 3.37 9.78 17.75
CA GLY A 64 3.55 8.59 18.57
C GLY A 64 2.28 7.75 18.79
N THR A 65 1.23 7.99 18.01
CA THR A 65 -0.05 7.25 18.13
C THR A 65 0.01 5.87 17.50
N TYR A 66 0.88 5.69 16.49
CA TYR A 66 0.96 4.48 15.70
C TYR A 66 2.22 3.69 16.01
N ASP A 67 2.08 2.35 16.07
CA ASP A 67 3.21 1.42 16.24
C ASP A 67 4.08 1.35 14.96
N ALA A 68 3.49 1.60 13.79
CA ALA A 68 4.22 1.75 12.52
C ALA A 68 3.46 2.67 11.56
N VAL A 69 4.20 3.43 10.74
CA VAL A 69 3.67 4.32 9.71
C VAL A 69 4.29 3.98 8.37
N PHE A 70 3.46 3.77 7.37
CA PHE A 70 3.87 3.50 5.99
C PHE A 70 3.36 4.58 5.04
N VAL A 71 4.01 4.68 3.89
CA VAL A 71 3.53 5.41 2.71
C VAL A 71 3.19 4.40 1.63
N PHE A 72 2.08 4.60 0.91
CA PHE A 72 1.76 3.84 -0.30
C PHE A 72 1.55 4.80 -1.45
N CYS A 73 2.42 4.72 -2.46
CA CYS A 73 2.43 5.66 -3.58
C CYS A 73 2.86 5.02 -4.91
N ASP A 74 2.61 5.75 -5.99
CA ASP A 74 3.02 5.41 -7.34
C ASP A 74 4.47 5.82 -7.61
N THR A 75 5.18 5.10 -8.50
CA THR A 75 6.48 5.60 -8.98
C THR A 75 6.32 6.61 -10.11
N GLU A 76 5.16 6.61 -10.76
CA GLU A 76 4.81 7.48 -11.87
C GLU A 76 5.72 7.31 -13.11
N LYS A 77 5.73 8.31 -13.97
CA LYS A 77 6.55 8.31 -15.19
C LYS A 77 8.03 8.50 -14.88
N LYS A 78 8.88 7.73 -15.55
CA LYS A 78 10.35 7.97 -15.51
C LYS A 78 10.67 9.43 -15.84
N PRO A 79 11.66 10.02 -15.13
CA PRO A 79 12.63 9.40 -14.23
C PRO A 79 12.19 9.23 -12.74
N HIS A 80 10.88 9.18 -12.43
CA HIS A 80 10.33 8.96 -11.08
C HIS A 80 10.71 10.07 -10.07
N GLU A 81 10.69 11.33 -10.50
CA GLU A 81 11.21 12.46 -9.70
C GLU A 81 10.45 12.62 -8.38
N GLN A 82 9.11 12.60 -8.42
CA GLN A 82 8.28 12.77 -7.22
C GLN A 82 8.48 11.61 -6.23
N TYR A 83 8.52 10.38 -6.71
CA TYR A 83 8.78 9.20 -5.89
C TYR A 83 10.17 9.26 -5.22
N LYS A 84 11.21 9.65 -5.97
CA LYS A 84 12.57 9.83 -5.42
C LYS A 84 12.63 10.95 -4.39
N ASP A 85 11.91 12.05 -4.62
CA ASP A 85 11.82 13.16 -3.69
C ASP A 85 11.15 12.74 -2.37
N ILE A 86 10.06 11.95 -2.44
CA ILE A 86 9.41 11.36 -1.27
C ILE A 86 10.40 10.52 -0.47
N LYS A 87 11.12 9.59 -1.11
CA LYS A 87 12.12 8.75 -0.44
C LYS A 87 13.23 9.58 0.20
N THR A 88 13.76 10.56 -0.53
CA THR A 88 14.82 11.44 -0.01
C THR A 88 14.35 12.21 1.22
N LYS A 89 13.15 12.78 1.19
CA LYS A 89 12.61 13.54 2.33
C LYS A 89 12.33 12.65 3.54
N ILE A 90 11.82 11.43 3.33
CA ILE A 90 11.63 10.45 4.42
C ILE A 90 12.98 10.06 5.01
N ASN A 91 13.99 9.77 4.18
CA ASN A 91 15.35 9.49 4.66
C ASN A 91 15.92 10.66 5.50
N ASN A 92 15.66 11.90 5.08
CA ASN A 92 16.12 13.09 5.83
C ASN A 92 15.42 13.24 7.19
N ILE A 93 14.14 12.83 7.31
CA ILE A 93 13.43 12.83 8.61
C ILE A 93 14.12 11.91 9.62
N HIS A 94 14.61 10.76 9.16
CA HIS A 94 15.25 9.76 10.01
C HIS A 94 16.78 9.87 10.07
N GLY A 95 17.38 10.66 9.19
CA GLY A 95 18.86 10.78 9.10
C GLY A 95 19.56 9.57 8.50
N SER A 96 18.83 8.59 7.95
CA SER A 96 19.37 7.33 7.41
C SER A 96 18.53 6.80 6.23
N ASP A 97 19.04 5.78 5.49
CA ASP A 97 18.36 5.20 4.31
C ASP A 97 17.26 4.21 4.72
N VAL A 98 16.17 4.72 5.26
CA VAL A 98 15.04 3.94 5.78
C VAL A 98 13.79 3.95 4.91
N ALA A 99 13.70 4.85 3.94
CA ALA A 99 12.53 4.94 3.05
C ALA A 99 12.20 3.60 2.36
N LYS A 100 13.20 2.77 2.10
CA LYS A 100 13.04 1.41 1.54
C LYS A 100 12.21 0.46 2.41
N TYR A 101 12.08 0.75 3.71
CA TYR A 101 11.33 -0.07 4.66
C TYR A 101 9.89 0.42 4.85
N VAL A 102 9.65 1.73 4.69
CA VAL A 102 8.36 2.35 4.99
C VAL A 102 7.61 2.84 3.75
N VAL A 103 8.28 2.99 2.61
CA VAL A 103 7.63 3.39 1.34
C VAL A 103 7.27 2.15 0.55
N ILE A 104 5.98 1.88 0.49
CA ILE A 104 5.37 0.87 -0.37
C ILE A 104 5.09 1.53 -1.71
N PHE A 105 5.54 0.90 -2.78
CA PHE A 105 5.40 1.48 -4.12
C PHE A 105 4.70 0.55 -5.11
N ALA A 106 4.11 1.14 -6.13
CA ALA A 106 3.64 0.47 -7.34
C ALA A 106 4.27 1.11 -8.58
N ASN A 107 4.94 0.32 -9.41
CA ASN A 107 5.56 0.80 -10.64
C ASN A 107 4.82 0.25 -11.87
N PRO A 108 4.21 1.07 -12.72
CA PRO A 108 4.24 2.54 -12.70
C PRO A 108 3.14 3.18 -11.83
N CYS A 109 2.11 2.45 -11.45
CA CYS A 109 1.02 2.96 -10.60
C CYS A 109 0.26 1.82 -9.93
N THR A 110 -0.55 2.15 -8.92
CA THR A 110 -1.32 1.23 -8.07
C THR A 110 -2.25 0.31 -8.87
N MET A 111 -2.72 0.75 -10.03
CA MET A 111 -3.50 -0.12 -10.93
C MET A 111 -2.71 -1.37 -11.36
N GLN A 112 -1.36 -1.34 -11.33
CA GLN A 112 -0.52 -2.53 -11.56
C GLN A 112 -0.83 -3.64 -10.54
N ILE A 113 -0.99 -3.30 -9.26
CA ILE A 113 -1.32 -4.24 -8.19
C ILE A 113 -2.80 -4.66 -8.28
N ILE A 114 -3.69 -3.69 -8.47
CA ILE A 114 -5.15 -3.92 -8.54
C ILE A 114 -5.48 -4.91 -9.66
N LEU A 115 -4.88 -4.77 -10.84
CA LEU A 115 -5.15 -5.66 -11.95
C LEU A 115 -4.66 -7.10 -11.72
N LYS A 116 -3.75 -7.34 -10.76
CA LYS A 116 -3.32 -8.69 -10.39
C LYS A 116 -4.44 -9.55 -9.81
N HIS A 117 -5.57 -8.96 -9.43
CA HIS A 117 -6.77 -9.72 -9.08
C HIS A 117 -7.31 -10.55 -10.26
N TRP A 118 -7.09 -10.11 -11.52
CA TRP A 118 -7.69 -10.73 -12.72
C TRP A 118 -6.68 -11.18 -13.76
N THR A 119 -5.49 -10.56 -13.85
CA THR A 119 -4.51 -10.85 -14.91
C THR A 119 -3.08 -10.85 -14.39
N GLU A 120 -2.22 -11.62 -15.04
CA GLU A 120 -0.76 -11.59 -14.82
C GLU A 120 -0.07 -10.49 -15.64
N GLN A 121 -0.79 -9.90 -16.59
CA GLN A 121 -0.24 -8.87 -17.47
C GLN A 121 0.22 -7.65 -16.67
N ASN A 122 1.40 -7.13 -17.00
CA ASN A 122 1.90 -5.88 -16.45
C ASN A 122 1.46 -4.69 -17.30
N ILE A 123 1.13 -3.59 -16.63
CA ILE A 123 0.96 -2.29 -17.29
C ILE A 123 2.32 -1.62 -17.48
N LYS A 124 2.44 -0.82 -18.54
CA LYS A 124 3.72 -0.20 -18.93
C LYS A 124 3.75 1.32 -18.78
N SER A 125 2.63 1.90 -18.38
CA SER A 125 2.47 3.36 -18.31
C SER A 125 1.58 3.74 -17.13
N PRO A 126 1.86 4.85 -16.42
CA PRO A 126 0.93 5.40 -15.43
C PRO A 126 -0.29 6.07 -16.08
N ALA A 127 -0.25 6.33 -17.38
CA ALA A 127 -1.30 7.06 -18.07
C ALA A 127 -2.60 6.25 -18.15
N LYS A 128 -3.65 6.72 -17.50
CA LYS A 128 -4.95 6.06 -17.39
C LYS A 128 -5.58 5.69 -18.75
N PRO A 129 -5.52 6.55 -19.79
CA PRO A 129 -6.05 6.19 -21.11
C PRO A 129 -5.35 5.00 -21.76
N VAL A 130 -4.04 4.83 -21.50
CA VAL A 130 -3.25 3.69 -22.02
C VAL A 130 -3.68 2.38 -21.38
N ASN A 131 -4.05 2.42 -20.10
CA ASN A 131 -4.44 1.25 -19.33
C ASN A 131 -5.94 0.93 -19.45
N ALA A 132 -6.77 1.88 -19.92
CA ALA A 132 -8.22 1.75 -19.98
C ALA A 132 -8.71 0.47 -20.71
N PRO A 133 -8.14 0.03 -21.85
CA PRO A 133 -8.57 -1.19 -22.52
C PRO A 133 -8.32 -2.45 -21.67
N LEU A 134 -7.19 -2.53 -20.96
CA LEU A 134 -6.90 -3.65 -20.08
C LEU A 134 -7.80 -3.65 -18.84
N ILE A 135 -8.05 -2.48 -18.25
CA ILE A 135 -8.96 -2.30 -17.12
C ILE A 135 -10.37 -2.74 -17.52
N GLU A 136 -10.86 -2.30 -18.68
CA GLU A 136 -12.17 -2.70 -19.20
C GLU A 136 -12.26 -4.22 -19.38
N LYS A 137 -11.24 -4.83 -20.00
CA LYS A 137 -11.18 -6.28 -20.19
C LYS A 137 -11.26 -7.05 -18.87
N CYS A 138 -10.60 -6.56 -17.81
CA CYS A 138 -10.52 -7.22 -16.51
C CYS A 138 -11.74 -6.93 -15.62
N THR A 139 -12.32 -5.72 -15.74
CA THR A 139 -13.27 -5.21 -14.76
C THR A 139 -14.61 -4.78 -15.36
N ASN A 140 -14.76 -4.78 -16.68
CA ASN A 140 -15.90 -4.22 -17.41
C ASN A 140 -16.15 -2.72 -17.13
N VAL A 141 -15.17 -1.99 -16.59
CA VAL A 141 -15.25 -0.55 -16.37
C VAL A 141 -14.73 0.17 -17.61
N VAL A 142 -15.65 0.72 -18.40
CA VAL A 142 -15.36 1.35 -19.69
C VAL A 142 -14.71 2.73 -19.54
N LYS A 143 -13.79 3.07 -20.44
CA LYS A 143 -13.16 4.39 -20.54
C LYS A 143 -12.64 4.90 -19.19
N TYR A 144 -11.87 4.08 -18.50
CA TYR A 144 -11.33 4.41 -17.19
C TYR A 144 -10.52 5.71 -17.20
N LYS A 145 -10.85 6.61 -16.26
CA LYS A 145 -10.21 7.92 -16.07
C LYS A 145 -9.78 8.17 -14.61
N GLY A 146 -9.93 7.18 -13.74
CA GLY A 146 -9.62 7.33 -12.30
C GLY A 146 -10.65 8.16 -11.53
N ARG A 147 -11.90 8.25 -12.01
CA ARG A 147 -12.97 8.92 -11.27
C ARG A 147 -13.38 8.09 -10.06
N LYS A 148 -13.84 8.74 -9.00
CA LYS A 148 -14.24 8.09 -7.74
C LYS A 148 -15.28 6.99 -7.93
N ASP A 149 -16.26 7.21 -8.82
CA ASP A 149 -17.28 6.22 -9.18
C ASP A 149 -16.68 4.98 -9.84
N GLN A 150 -15.76 5.17 -10.79
CA GLN A 150 -15.06 4.08 -11.49
C GLN A 150 -14.13 3.29 -10.55
N ILE A 151 -13.40 3.99 -9.68
CA ILE A 151 -12.56 3.35 -8.66
C ILE A 151 -13.44 2.48 -7.76
N LYS A 152 -14.53 3.02 -7.23
CA LYS A 152 -15.48 2.27 -6.37
C LYS A 152 -16.04 1.04 -7.10
N GLU A 153 -16.39 1.17 -8.38
CA GLU A 153 -16.89 0.04 -9.17
C GLU A 153 -15.86 -1.09 -9.28
N ILE A 154 -14.58 -0.75 -9.52
CA ILE A 154 -13.49 -1.73 -9.56
C ILE A 154 -13.34 -2.40 -8.19
N MET A 155 -13.29 -1.62 -7.10
CA MET A 155 -13.10 -2.16 -5.75
C MET A 155 -14.21 -3.13 -5.36
N ASN A 156 -15.45 -2.84 -5.72
CA ASN A 156 -16.58 -3.74 -5.45
C ASN A 156 -16.48 -5.12 -6.12
N LYS A 157 -15.66 -5.26 -7.17
CA LYS A 157 -15.42 -6.54 -7.86
C LYS A 157 -14.31 -7.37 -7.21
N ILE A 158 -13.56 -6.80 -6.28
CA ILE A 158 -12.53 -7.50 -5.52
C ILE A 158 -13.19 -8.36 -4.46
N THR A 159 -12.84 -9.65 -4.44
CA THR A 159 -13.34 -10.66 -3.50
C THR A 159 -12.17 -11.30 -2.77
N ILE A 160 -12.46 -12.05 -1.70
CA ILE A 160 -11.43 -12.79 -0.97
C ILE A 160 -10.71 -13.82 -1.86
N ASN A 161 -11.39 -14.41 -2.84
CA ASN A 161 -10.77 -15.35 -3.77
C ASN A 161 -9.84 -14.63 -4.76
N SER A 162 -10.27 -13.48 -5.32
CA SER A 162 -9.40 -12.70 -6.19
C SER A 162 -8.22 -12.09 -5.43
N TYR A 163 -8.39 -11.79 -4.12
CA TYR A 163 -7.31 -11.35 -3.24
C TYR A 163 -6.20 -12.42 -3.15
N LYS A 164 -6.54 -13.68 -2.91
CA LYS A 164 -5.56 -14.79 -2.88
C LYS A 164 -4.78 -14.88 -4.19
N THR A 165 -5.49 -14.80 -5.32
CA THR A 165 -4.88 -14.81 -6.66
C THR A 165 -3.93 -13.61 -6.85
N MET A 166 -4.36 -12.42 -6.47
CA MET A 166 -3.54 -11.20 -6.54
C MET A 166 -2.27 -11.36 -5.69
N LYS A 167 -2.40 -11.83 -4.46
CA LYS A 167 -1.27 -12.02 -3.54
C LYS A 167 -0.20 -12.95 -4.10
N ASP A 168 -0.61 -14.10 -4.68
CA ASP A 168 0.31 -15.04 -5.31
C ASP A 168 1.06 -14.41 -6.50
N ARG A 169 0.38 -13.61 -7.31
CA ARG A 169 0.97 -12.89 -8.43
C ARG A 169 1.92 -11.78 -7.98
N VAL A 170 1.52 -10.99 -7.00
CA VAL A 170 2.36 -9.90 -6.45
C VAL A 170 3.61 -10.45 -5.77
N ARG A 171 3.52 -11.62 -5.13
CA ARG A 171 4.68 -12.32 -4.55
C ARG A 171 5.77 -12.63 -5.59
N GLN A 172 5.40 -12.81 -6.86
CA GLN A 172 6.33 -13.14 -7.95
C GLN A 172 6.87 -11.88 -8.66
N MET A 173 6.37 -10.68 -8.31
CA MET A 173 6.85 -9.44 -8.91
C MET A 173 8.19 -9.03 -8.33
N SER A 174 8.98 -8.31 -9.13
CA SER A 174 10.21 -7.69 -8.66
C SER A 174 9.92 -6.63 -7.58
N SER A 175 10.75 -6.55 -6.57
CA SER A 175 10.75 -5.47 -5.57
C SER A 175 11.73 -4.34 -5.91
N ASP A 176 12.39 -4.39 -7.08
CA ASP A 176 13.26 -3.31 -7.57
C ASP A 176 12.40 -2.20 -8.21
N ASP A 177 12.39 -1.02 -7.60
CA ASP A 177 11.61 0.13 -8.05
C ASP A 177 12.00 0.69 -9.42
N LYS A 178 13.14 0.25 -9.98
CA LYS A 178 13.60 0.61 -11.34
C LYS A 178 12.98 -0.25 -12.43
N VAL A 179 12.43 -1.40 -12.06
CA VAL A 179 11.82 -2.37 -12.99
C VAL A 179 10.36 -2.02 -13.23
N CYS A 180 9.97 -1.84 -14.48
CA CYS A 180 8.56 -1.62 -14.82
C CYS A 180 7.71 -2.85 -14.47
N GLY A 181 6.58 -2.64 -13.83
CA GLY A 181 5.71 -3.71 -13.36
C GLY A 181 6.15 -4.34 -12.04
N SER A 182 6.94 -3.62 -11.24
CA SER A 182 7.42 -4.05 -9.91
C SER A 182 6.61 -3.45 -8.76
N THR A 183 6.77 -4.02 -7.56
CA THR A 183 6.22 -3.50 -6.30
C THR A 183 6.83 -4.24 -5.12
N ASN A 184 6.96 -3.58 -3.98
CA ASN A 184 7.27 -4.21 -2.70
C ASN A 184 6.00 -4.46 -1.84
N PHE A 185 4.80 -4.35 -2.42
CA PHE A 185 3.53 -4.48 -1.71
C PHE A 185 3.35 -5.82 -1.00
N PHE A 186 3.97 -6.90 -1.52
CA PHE A 186 3.92 -8.21 -0.89
C PHE A 186 4.51 -8.21 0.53
N GLU A 187 5.54 -7.41 0.79
CA GLU A 187 6.14 -7.29 2.12
C GLU A 187 5.13 -6.70 3.14
N LEU A 188 4.39 -5.67 2.73
CA LEU A 188 3.32 -5.10 3.56
C LEU A 188 2.23 -6.16 3.86
N LEU A 189 1.80 -6.91 2.83
CA LEU A 189 0.79 -7.97 3.01
C LEU A 189 1.27 -9.03 3.99
N ARG A 190 2.51 -9.50 3.82
CA ARG A 190 3.12 -10.50 4.70
C ARG A 190 3.14 -10.05 6.15
N ASN A 191 3.50 -8.82 6.40
CA ASN A 191 3.56 -8.23 7.74
C ASN A 191 2.16 -8.11 8.35
N LEU A 192 1.20 -7.56 7.62
CA LEU A 192 -0.17 -7.33 8.13
C LEU A 192 -1.02 -8.62 8.25
N GLU A 193 -0.65 -9.69 7.59
CA GLU A 193 -1.28 -11.01 7.78
C GLU A 193 -0.63 -11.84 8.89
N SER A 194 0.57 -11.45 9.35
CA SER A 194 1.29 -12.17 10.38
C SER A 194 0.54 -12.16 11.71
N ALA A 195 0.54 -13.29 12.40
CA ALA A 195 0.09 -13.38 13.80
C ALA A 195 1.18 -12.96 14.81
N ASP A 196 2.38 -12.62 14.33
CA ASP A 196 3.52 -12.16 15.11
C ASP A 196 3.81 -10.70 14.78
N ASP A 197 3.90 -9.85 15.80
CA ASP A 197 4.10 -8.40 15.68
C ASP A 197 5.57 -7.96 15.82
N LYS A 198 6.51 -8.90 15.96
CA LYS A 198 7.95 -8.59 16.08
C LYS A 198 8.50 -7.77 14.90
N TRP A 199 7.91 -7.91 13.72
CA TRP A 199 8.31 -7.12 12.56
C TRP A 199 8.19 -5.60 12.82
N ILE A 200 7.31 -5.18 13.75
CA ILE A 200 7.15 -3.77 14.13
C ILE A 200 8.39 -3.30 14.91
N ASP A 201 8.86 -4.09 15.88
CA ASP A 201 10.06 -3.79 16.64
C ASP A 201 11.29 -3.77 15.71
N ASP A 202 11.42 -4.80 14.84
CA ASP A 202 12.48 -4.87 13.80
C ASP A 202 12.46 -3.68 12.82
N LEU A 203 11.25 -3.16 12.52
CA LEU A 203 11.11 -1.95 11.69
C LEU A 203 11.56 -0.72 12.46
N ASN A 204 11.06 -0.54 13.68
CA ASN A 204 11.36 0.63 14.51
C ASN A 204 12.86 0.73 14.83
N ASP A 205 13.52 -0.40 15.11
CA ASP A 205 14.98 -0.43 15.32
C ASP A 205 15.73 0.15 14.10
N LYS A 206 15.29 -0.19 12.86
CA LYS A 206 15.88 0.36 11.62
C LYS A 206 15.59 1.84 11.39
N LEU A 207 14.52 2.38 12.00
CA LEU A 207 14.15 3.79 11.85
C LEU A 207 14.94 4.72 12.80
N VAL A 208 15.61 4.17 13.81
CA VAL A 208 16.39 4.94 14.81
C VAL A 208 17.89 4.72 14.71
N GLU A 209 18.36 3.78 13.85
CA GLU A 209 19.77 3.60 13.50
C GLU A 209 20.27 4.71 12.55
#